data_958e0de8e0f2d828c6a603c24462cc31
#
_entry.id   958e0de8e0f2d828c6a603c24462cc31
#
_cell.length_a   1.000
_cell.length_b   1.000
_cell.length_c   1.000
_cell.angle_alpha   90.00
_cell.angle_beta   90.00
_cell.angle_gamma   90.00
#
_symmetry.space_group_name_H-M   'P 1'
#
loop_
_entity.id
_entity.type
_entity.pdbx_description
1 polymer ?
#
loop_
_entity_poly.entity_id
_entity_poly.type
_entity_poly.pdbx_seq_one_letter_code
_entity_poly.pdbx_strand_id
1 'polypeptide(L)'
;MKKLIKSFKSSPKYSIKWSNYFDIYQSLLEKFVNKKIILVEVGVGNGGSLFMWRNFFGRKAQIIGIELNPEAKKLEKHGFKIFIGDQSDPNFWRNFYKKVGKIDILIDDGGHTNLQQITTLMQSIKNINYGGVIAIEDTHSSYMRNKGFKNPSKFSFINFTTSLIEIIHRRNPMLKKEMNFFSKK
;
A
#
# COMPACT_ATOMS: atom_id res chain seq x y z
N MET A 1 -3.30 -2.44 -25.07
CA MET A 1 -3.21 -1.56 -23.88
C MET A 1 -3.52 -2.39 -22.65
N LYS A 2 -2.65 -2.39 -21.64
CA LYS A 2 -2.80 -3.18 -20.40
C LYS A 2 -4.10 -2.84 -19.68
N LYS A 3 -4.70 -3.82 -18.99
CA LYS A 3 -6.02 -3.69 -18.34
C LYS A 3 -6.04 -2.55 -17.31
N LEU A 4 -4.98 -2.41 -16.50
CA LEU A 4 -4.93 -1.37 -15.48
C LEU A 4 -4.94 0.06 -16.08
N ILE A 5 -4.18 0.29 -17.16
CA ILE A 5 -4.20 1.58 -17.87
C ILE A 5 -5.60 1.89 -18.42
N LYS A 6 -6.29 0.87 -18.96
CA LYS A 6 -7.71 1.04 -19.40
C LYS A 6 -8.58 1.43 -18.23
N SER A 7 -8.43 0.75 -17.09
CA SER A 7 -9.19 1.02 -15.86
C SER A 7 -8.95 2.44 -15.34
N PHE A 8 -7.70 2.93 -15.40
CA PHE A 8 -7.35 4.29 -15.05
C PHE A 8 -8.01 5.32 -15.97
N LYS A 9 -7.89 5.14 -17.29
CA LYS A 9 -8.45 6.05 -18.29
C LYS A 9 -9.99 6.09 -18.26
N SER A 10 -10.65 5.03 -17.83
CA SER A 10 -12.10 4.94 -17.68
C SER A 10 -12.61 5.40 -16.32
N SER A 11 -11.76 5.87 -15.43
CA SER A 11 -12.19 6.44 -14.15
C SER A 11 -13.01 7.71 -14.40
N PRO A 12 -14.20 7.86 -13.77
CA PRO A 12 -15.02 9.06 -13.92
C PRO A 12 -14.48 10.25 -13.10
N LYS A 13 -13.42 10.04 -12.34
CA LYS A 13 -12.82 11.06 -11.49
C LYS A 13 -11.32 11.17 -11.73
N TYR A 14 -10.81 12.37 -11.50
CA TYR A 14 -9.40 12.67 -11.67
C TYR A 14 -8.54 11.98 -10.61
N SER A 15 -7.41 11.42 -11.04
CA SER A 15 -6.28 11.02 -10.19
C SER A 15 -4.98 11.12 -10.99
N ILE A 16 -3.86 11.12 -10.29
CA ILE A 16 -2.52 11.15 -10.87
C ILE A 16 -1.80 9.87 -10.44
N LYS A 17 -1.09 9.26 -11.37
CA LYS A 17 -0.17 8.14 -11.10
C LYS A 17 1.02 8.21 -12.04
N TRP A 18 2.19 7.87 -11.55
CA TRP A 18 3.37 7.74 -12.38
C TRP A 18 3.17 6.66 -13.45
N SER A 19 3.59 6.92 -14.68
CA SER A 19 3.35 6.01 -15.81
C SER A 19 3.97 4.63 -15.62
N ASN A 20 5.14 4.55 -14.99
CA ASN A 20 5.85 3.30 -14.69
C ASN A 20 5.14 2.45 -13.61
N TYR A 21 4.31 3.03 -12.76
CA TYR A 21 3.55 2.28 -11.75
C TYR A 21 2.55 1.30 -12.37
N PHE A 22 1.99 1.62 -13.54
CA PHE A 22 1.00 0.75 -14.18
C PHE A 22 1.55 -0.63 -14.53
N ASP A 23 2.81 -0.70 -14.98
CA ASP A 23 3.42 -1.97 -15.33
C ASP A 23 3.71 -2.82 -14.10
N ILE A 24 4.21 -2.19 -13.05
CA ILE A 24 4.49 -2.83 -11.76
C ILE A 24 3.19 -3.35 -11.15
N TYR A 25 2.17 -2.51 -11.05
CA TYR A 25 0.88 -2.89 -10.48
C TYR A 25 0.16 -3.97 -11.32
N GLN A 26 0.21 -3.86 -12.65
CA GLN A 26 -0.37 -4.91 -13.50
C GLN A 26 0.27 -6.25 -13.19
N SER A 27 1.60 -6.33 -13.12
CA SER A 27 2.34 -7.56 -12.84
C SER A 27 2.03 -8.14 -11.46
N LEU A 28 2.06 -7.30 -10.42
CA LEU A 28 1.88 -7.74 -9.04
C LEU A 28 0.43 -8.10 -8.69
N LEU A 29 -0.54 -7.39 -9.29
CA LEU A 29 -1.93 -7.39 -8.84
C LEU A 29 -2.87 -8.15 -9.76
N GLU A 30 -2.45 -8.53 -10.97
CA GLU A 30 -3.29 -9.26 -11.94
C GLU A 30 -3.86 -10.57 -11.37
N LYS A 31 -3.10 -11.24 -10.52
CA LYS A 31 -3.51 -12.48 -9.83
C LYS A 31 -4.76 -12.32 -8.95
N PHE A 32 -5.12 -11.10 -8.58
CA PHE A 32 -6.29 -10.79 -7.74
C PHE A 32 -7.53 -10.38 -8.54
N VAL A 33 -7.43 -10.22 -9.84
CA VAL A 33 -8.55 -9.80 -10.70
C VAL A 33 -9.70 -10.80 -10.63
N ASN A 34 -10.93 -10.26 -10.47
CA ASN A 34 -12.18 -11.03 -10.32
C ASN A 34 -12.24 -11.94 -9.10
N LYS A 35 -11.36 -11.76 -8.14
CA LYS A 35 -11.37 -12.50 -6.86
C LYS A 35 -12.07 -11.70 -5.76
N LYS A 36 -12.54 -12.41 -4.73
CA LYS A 36 -13.05 -11.81 -3.49
C LYS A 36 -11.84 -11.40 -2.66
N ILE A 37 -11.51 -10.13 -2.68
CA ILE A 37 -10.37 -9.53 -1.98
C ILE A 37 -10.78 -8.27 -1.24
N ILE A 38 -9.96 -7.87 -0.28
CA ILE A 38 -10.02 -6.56 0.37
C ILE A 38 -8.80 -5.75 -0.07
N LEU A 39 -9.03 -4.68 -0.81
CA LEU A 39 -8.02 -3.68 -1.12
C LEU A 39 -8.24 -2.46 -0.25
N VAL A 40 -7.17 -1.95 0.32
CA VAL A 40 -7.13 -0.69 1.07
C VAL A 40 -6.20 0.28 0.36
N GLU A 41 -6.69 1.49 0.08
CA GLU A 41 -5.88 2.61 -0.41
C GLU A 41 -5.87 3.72 0.63
N VAL A 42 -4.67 4.16 1.00
CA VAL A 42 -4.44 5.32 1.86
C VAL A 42 -4.21 6.52 0.97
N GLY A 43 -4.92 7.63 1.24
CA GLY A 43 -4.92 8.80 0.37
C GLY A 43 -5.81 8.59 -0.84
N VAL A 44 -7.09 8.94 -0.71
CA VAL A 44 -8.05 8.72 -1.80
C VAL A 44 -8.32 9.98 -2.62
N GLY A 45 -7.99 11.15 -2.10
CA GLY A 45 -8.21 12.43 -2.77
C GLY A 45 -9.62 12.55 -3.35
N ASN A 46 -9.72 12.77 -4.66
CA ASN A 46 -11.00 12.85 -5.36
C ASN A 46 -11.66 11.48 -5.63
N GLY A 47 -11.00 10.38 -5.33
CA GLY A 47 -11.48 9.01 -5.50
C GLY A 47 -11.23 8.39 -6.88
N GLY A 48 -10.49 9.05 -7.75
CA GLY A 48 -10.25 8.53 -9.11
C GLY A 48 -9.55 7.17 -9.11
N SER A 49 -8.59 6.97 -8.25
CA SER A 49 -7.89 5.69 -8.06
C SER A 49 -8.83 4.59 -7.53
N LEU A 50 -9.77 4.89 -6.64
CA LEU A 50 -10.75 3.89 -6.17
C LEU A 50 -11.60 3.35 -7.32
N PHE A 51 -12.02 4.20 -8.26
CA PHE A 51 -12.72 3.77 -9.47
C PHE A 51 -11.82 2.94 -10.39
N MET A 52 -10.55 3.34 -10.55
CA MET A 52 -9.56 2.55 -11.27
C MET A 52 -9.44 1.14 -10.68
N TRP A 53 -9.29 1.01 -9.37
CA TRP A 53 -9.21 -0.29 -8.71
C TRP A 53 -10.49 -1.09 -8.86
N ARG A 54 -11.67 -0.47 -8.75
CA ARG A 54 -12.95 -1.12 -8.98
C ARG A 54 -13.06 -1.68 -10.42
N ASN A 55 -12.64 -0.91 -11.41
CA ASN A 55 -12.65 -1.33 -12.80
C ASN A 55 -11.64 -2.45 -13.07
N PHE A 56 -10.49 -2.41 -12.39
CA PHE A 56 -9.43 -3.40 -12.54
C PHE A 56 -9.77 -4.73 -11.88
N PHE A 57 -10.17 -4.72 -10.61
CA PHE A 57 -10.43 -5.94 -9.85
C PHE A 57 -11.83 -6.52 -10.04
N GLY A 58 -12.80 -5.70 -10.46
CA GLY A 58 -14.18 -6.12 -10.64
C GLY A 58 -15.02 -6.03 -9.36
N ARG A 59 -16.28 -6.45 -9.47
CA ARG A 59 -17.30 -6.26 -8.43
C ARG A 59 -17.09 -7.11 -7.17
N LYS A 60 -16.34 -8.19 -7.25
CA LYS A 60 -16.09 -9.08 -6.11
C LYS A 60 -15.11 -8.47 -5.09
N ALA A 61 -14.29 -7.50 -5.51
CA ALA A 61 -13.33 -6.83 -4.67
C ALA A 61 -14.03 -5.81 -3.76
N GLN A 62 -13.73 -5.83 -2.47
CA GLN A 62 -14.06 -4.75 -1.56
C GLN A 62 -12.96 -3.70 -1.63
N ILE A 63 -13.32 -2.47 -2.02
CA ILE A 63 -12.40 -1.33 -2.10
C ILE A 63 -12.66 -0.43 -0.90
N ILE A 64 -11.63 -0.23 -0.11
CA ILE A 64 -11.64 0.59 1.11
C ILE A 64 -10.67 1.74 0.90
N GLY A 65 -11.10 2.96 1.20
CA GLY A 65 -10.24 4.14 1.26
C GLY A 65 -10.01 4.59 2.70
N ILE A 66 -8.79 5.04 2.98
CA ILE A 66 -8.42 5.76 4.21
C ILE A 66 -8.06 7.18 3.80
N GLU A 67 -8.65 8.17 4.45
CA GLU A 67 -8.46 9.57 4.09
C GLU A 67 -8.51 10.45 5.35
N LEU A 68 -7.74 11.53 5.36
CA LEU A 68 -7.75 12.51 6.45
C LEU A 68 -8.93 13.47 6.33
N ASN A 69 -9.29 13.84 5.09
CA ASN A 69 -10.39 14.75 4.81
C ASN A 69 -11.75 14.04 4.93
N PRO A 70 -12.64 14.48 5.85
CA PRO A 70 -13.96 13.85 6.04
C PRO A 70 -14.88 13.93 4.81
N GLU A 71 -14.64 14.86 3.89
CA GLU A 71 -15.39 14.99 2.64
C GLU A 71 -15.29 13.72 1.75
N ALA A 72 -14.24 12.92 1.94
CA ALA A 72 -14.09 11.65 1.25
C ALA A 72 -15.24 10.65 1.53
N LYS A 73 -15.95 10.82 2.65
CA LYS A 73 -17.17 10.03 2.95
C LYS A 73 -18.19 10.04 1.82
N LYS A 74 -18.24 11.09 1.03
CA LYS A 74 -19.13 11.19 -0.15
C LYS A 74 -18.89 10.09 -1.19
N LEU A 75 -17.71 9.47 -1.17
CA LEU A 75 -17.38 8.38 -2.08
C LEU A 75 -18.11 7.07 -1.75
N GLU A 76 -18.63 6.94 -0.54
CA GLU A 76 -19.39 5.73 -0.12
C GLU A 76 -20.67 5.52 -0.94
N LYS A 77 -21.27 6.57 -1.48
CA LYS A 77 -22.42 6.46 -2.42
C LYS A 77 -22.11 5.66 -3.70
N HIS A 78 -20.83 5.46 -4.00
CA HIS A 78 -20.38 4.67 -5.15
C HIS A 78 -20.00 3.23 -4.76
N GLY A 79 -20.32 2.79 -3.53
CA GLY A 79 -20.05 1.43 -3.06
C GLY A 79 -18.61 1.20 -2.57
N PHE A 80 -17.87 2.27 -2.29
CA PHE A 80 -16.62 2.20 -1.56
C PHE A 80 -16.89 2.25 -0.05
N LYS A 81 -15.94 1.81 0.75
CA LYS A 81 -15.97 1.98 2.20
C LYS A 81 -14.85 2.95 2.59
N ILE A 82 -15.20 4.05 3.28
CA ILE A 82 -14.24 5.10 3.61
C ILE A 82 -14.05 5.20 5.12
N PHE A 83 -12.79 5.14 5.55
CA PHE A 83 -12.38 5.40 6.93
C PHE A 83 -11.68 6.76 6.99
N ILE A 84 -12.15 7.61 7.89
CA ILE A 84 -11.50 8.91 8.14
C ILE A 84 -10.54 8.75 9.30
N GLY A 85 -9.28 9.14 9.07
CA GLY A 85 -8.23 9.08 10.08
C GLY A 85 -6.86 9.39 9.54
N ASP A 86 -5.94 9.60 10.48
CA ASP A 86 -4.54 9.90 10.19
C ASP A 86 -3.73 8.60 10.09
N GLN A 87 -3.10 8.38 8.94
CA GLN A 87 -2.22 7.23 8.71
C GLN A 87 -0.95 7.22 9.60
N SER A 88 -0.61 8.36 10.22
CA SER A 88 0.49 8.44 11.18
C SER A 88 0.10 8.01 12.61
N ASP A 89 -1.21 7.80 12.88
CA ASP A 89 -1.71 7.39 14.19
C ASP A 89 -1.82 5.88 14.33
N PRO A 90 -0.98 5.22 15.17
CA PRO A 90 -1.11 3.78 15.42
C PRO A 90 -2.44 3.36 16.04
N ASN A 91 -3.13 4.24 16.79
CA ASN A 91 -4.44 3.95 17.37
C ASN A 91 -5.52 3.87 16.30
N PHE A 92 -5.44 4.75 15.29
CA PHE A 92 -6.31 4.66 14.11
C PHE A 92 -6.18 3.29 13.44
N TRP A 93 -4.97 2.84 13.15
CA TRP A 93 -4.71 1.55 12.51
C TRP A 93 -5.21 0.36 13.34
N ARG A 94 -4.99 0.39 14.66
CA ARG A 94 -5.49 -0.64 15.58
C ARG A 94 -7.01 -0.77 15.50
N ASN A 95 -7.70 0.36 15.54
CA ASN A 95 -9.17 0.40 15.43
C ASN A 95 -9.65 0.00 14.03
N PHE A 96 -8.93 0.39 12.98
CA PHE A 96 -9.21 0.02 11.61
C PHE A 96 -9.15 -1.51 11.43
N TYR A 97 -8.05 -2.15 11.81
CA TYR A 97 -7.89 -3.59 11.66
C TYR A 97 -8.81 -4.39 12.58
N LYS A 98 -9.18 -3.88 13.74
CA LYS A 98 -10.20 -4.49 14.58
C LYS A 98 -11.58 -4.59 13.87
N LYS A 99 -11.89 -3.60 13.00
CA LYS A 99 -13.15 -3.53 12.25
C LYS A 99 -13.10 -4.27 10.91
N VAL A 100 -11.97 -4.28 10.26
CA VAL A 100 -11.82 -4.79 8.88
C VAL A 100 -11.22 -6.20 8.86
N GLY A 101 -10.36 -6.52 9.81
CA GLY A 101 -9.57 -7.76 9.81
C GLY A 101 -8.36 -7.69 8.87
N LYS A 102 -7.92 -8.86 8.42
CA LYS A 102 -6.82 -8.96 7.45
C LYS A 102 -7.26 -8.54 6.07
N ILE A 103 -6.34 -7.96 5.31
CA ILE A 103 -6.54 -7.44 3.96
C ILE A 103 -5.61 -8.11 2.96
N ASP A 104 -5.90 -8.03 1.67
CA ASP A 104 -5.10 -8.67 0.64
C ASP A 104 -4.14 -7.70 -0.04
N ILE A 105 -4.54 -6.44 -0.18
CA ILE A 105 -3.75 -5.41 -0.85
C ILE A 105 -3.84 -4.13 -0.05
N LEU A 106 -2.68 -3.53 0.23
CA LEU A 106 -2.55 -2.17 0.73
C LEU A 106 -1.76 -1.33 -0.27
N ILE A 107 -2.31 -0.18 -0.65
CA ILE A 107 -1.63 0.86 -1.44
C ILE A 107 -1.54 2.10 -0.55
N ASP A 108 -0.34 2.58 -0.27
CA ASP A 108 -0.13 3.86 0.42
C ASP A 108 0.26 4.93 -0.59
N ASP A 109 -0.69 5.77 -0.93
CA ASP A 109 -0.57 6.98 -1.75
C ASP A 109 -1.06 8.20 -0.95
N GLY A 110 -0.71 8.24 0.33
CA GLY A 110 -1.21 9.22 1.28
C GLY A 110 -0.35 10.49 1.39
N GLY A 111 0.09 10.80 2.60
CA GLY A 111 0.83 12.05 2.85
C GLY A 111 2.35 11.97 2.60
N HIS A 112 2.90 10.82 2.31
CA HIS A 112 4.29 10.52 1.93
C HIS A 112 5.38 10.98 2.91
N THR A 113 5.04 11.43 4.13
CA THR A 113 6.07 11.70 5.13
C THR A 113 6.66 10.38 5.65
N ASN A 114 7.91 10.43 6.10
CA ASN A 114 8.58 9.24 6.64
C ASN A 114 7.78 8.58 7.77
N LEU A 115 7.23 9.38 8.69
CA LEU A 115 6.42 8.89 9.79
C LEU A 115 5.17 8.17 9.28
N GLN A 116 4.47 8.75 8.31
CA GLN A 116 3.27 8.18 7.73
C GLN A 116 3.56 6.84 7.05
N GLN A 117 4.54 6.79 6.16
CA GLN A 117 4.92 5.58 5.42
C GLN A 117 5.41 4.46 6.35
N ILE A 118 6.26 4.80 7.35
CA ILE A 118 6.74 3.82 8.35
C ILE A 118 5.58 3.30 9.19
N THR A 119 4.71 4.18 9.67
CA THR A 119 3.55 3.78 10.49
C THR A 119 2.61 2.87 9.68
N THR A 120 2.27 3.26 8.45
CA THR A 120 1.44 2.43 7.55
C THR A 120 2.04 1.03 7.39
N LEU A 121 3.31 0.92 7.05
CA LEU A 121 3.97 -0.37 6.86
C LEU A 121 3.96 -1.21 8.15
N MET A 122 4.40 -0.62 9.27
CA MET A 122 4.52 -1.35 10.55
C MET A 122 3.19 -1.84 11.10
N GLN A 123 2.13 -1.04 10.95
CA GLN A 123 0.80 -1.42 11.40
C GLN A 123 0.13 -2.44 10.47
N SER A 124 0.52 -2.47 9.21
CA SER A 124 -0.15 -3.30 8.19
C SER A 124 0.50 -4.67 7.97
N ILE A 125 1.81 -4.80 8.18
CA ILE A 125 2.55 -6.03 7.83
C ILE A 125 2.00 -7.30 8.48
N LYS A 126 1.48 -7.22 9.69
CA LYS A 126 0.86 -8.35 10.42
C LYS A 126 -0.57 -8.62 10.01
N ASN A 127 -1.17 -7.69 9.29
CA ASN A 127 -2.58 -7.69 8.90
C ASN A 127 -2.79 -7.96 7.40
N ILE A 128 -1.73 -8.29 6.67
CA ILE A 128 -1.80 -8.76 5.29
C ILE A 128 -2.04 -10.27 5.27
N ASN A 129 -2.93 -10.71 4.41
CA ASN A 129 -3.13 -12.13 4.12
C ASN A 129 -1.89 -12.74 3.44
N TYR A 130 -1.68 -14.04 3.61
CA TYR A 130 -0.60 -14.73 2.92
C TYR A 130 -0.71 -14.55 1.39
N GLY A 131 0.40 -14.18 0.75
CA GLY A 131 0.44 -13.87 -0.68
C GLY A 131 -0.14 -12.49 -1.07
N GLY A 132 -0.54 -11.69 -0.08
CA GLY A 132 -0.99 -10.31 -0.27
C GLY A 132 0.15 -9.35 -0.62
N VAL A 133 -0.18 -8.08 -0.84
CA VAL A 133 0.76 -7.05 -1.30
C VAL A 133 0.61 -5.78 -0.47
N ILE A 134 1.73 -5.21 -0.05
CA ILE A 134 1.84 -3.83 0.44
C ILE A 134 2.68 -3.05 -0.56
N ALA A 135 2.14 -1.97 -1.10
CA ALA A 135 2.85 -1.02 -1.95
C ALA A 135 2.83 0.36 -1.31
N ILE A 136 4.00 0.94 -1.16
CA ILE A 136 4.18 2.31 -0.65
C ILE A 136 4.67 3.15 -1.81
N GLU A 137 3.85 4.13 -2.22
CA GLU A 137 4.16 5.03 -3.33
C GLU A 137 5.04 6.19 -2.88
N ASP A 138 5.64 6.86 -3.85
CA ASP A 138 6.37 8.12 -3.70
C ASP A 138 7.47 8.13 -2.63
N THR A 139 8.15 7.00 -2.49
CA THR A 139 9.24 6.83 -1.50
C THR A 139 10.43 7.77 -1.76
N HIS A 140 10.51 8.39 -2.94
CA HIS A 140 11.45 9.45 -3.27
C HIS A 140 11.28 10.70 -2.38
N SER A 141 10.11 10.88 -1.75
CA SER A 141 9.86 11.87 -0.70
C SER A 141 10.90 11.80 0.43
N SER A 142 11.47 10.61 0.67
CA SER A 142 12.60 10.41 1.57
C SER A 142 13.82 11.30 1.28
N TYR A 143 13.98 11.80 0.08
CA TYR A 143 15.09 12.66 -0.35
C TYR A 143 14.70 14.14 -0.48
N MET A 144 13.42 14.47 -0.26
CA MET A 144 12.96 15.86 -0.35
C MET A 144 13.31 16.66 0.91
N ARG A 145 13.77 17.89 0.74
CA ARG A 145 14.15 18.80 1.84
C ARG A 145 13.03 19.74 2.29
N ASN A 146 11.83 19.58 1.77
CA ASN A 146 10.69 20.46 2.06
C ASN A 146 10.17 20.25 3.50
N LYS A 147 9.47 21.28 4.02
CA LYS A 147 8.77 21.19 5.32
C LYS A 147 7.87 19.94 5.34
N GLY A 148 8.05 19.08 6.34
CA GLY A 148 7.29 17.83 6.50
C GLY A 148 8.02 16.57 6.03
N PHE A 149 8.90 16.65 5.04
CA PHE A 149 9.61 15.47 4.53
C PHE A 149 10.96 15.23 5.23
N LYS A 150 11.61 16.24 5.77
CA LYS A 150 12.87 16.21 6.58
C LYS A 150 13.85 15.11 6.14
N ASN A 151 14.51 15.30 4.99
CA ASN A 151 15.42 14.29 4.47
C ASN A 151 16.72 14.85 3.87
N PRO A 152 17.73 13.99 3.71
CA PRO A 152 17.83 12.60 4.11
C PRO A 152 18.19 12.44 5.59
N SER A 153 17.43 11.69 6.35
CA SER A 153 17.72 11.36 7.74
C SER A 153 17.89 9.86 7.91
N LYS A 154 18.58 9.44 8.97
CA LYS A 154 18.65 8.02 9.36
C LYS A 154 17.27 7.42 9.65
N PHE A 155 16.26 8.26 9.89
CA PHE A 155 14.87 7.89 10.13
C PHE A 155 13.98 8.00 8.89
N SER A 156 14.56 8.15 7.69
CA SER A 156 13.78 8.15 6.45
C SER A 156 13.17 6.77 6.18
N PHE A 157 12.07 6.76 5.42
CA PHE A 157 11.43 5.50 5.03
C PHE A 157 12.39 4.59 4.26
N ILE A 158 13.21 5.14 3.36
CA ILE A 158 14.22 4.37 2.62
C ILE A 158 15.22 3.71 3.55
N ASN A 159 15.79 4.44 4.52
CA ASN A 159 16.74 3.86 5.48
C ASN A 159 16.07 2.83 6.40
N PHE A 160 14.80 3.08 6.75
CA PHE A 160 14.01 2.10 7.50
C PHE A 160 13.82 0.79 6.71
N THR A 161 13.46 0.86 5.42
CA THR A 161 13.30 -0.35 4.60
C THR A 161 14.62 -1.07 4.37
N THR A 162 15.73 -0.35 4.20
CA THR A 162 17.07 -0.95 4.14
C THR A 162 17.38 -1.73 5.42
N SER A 163 17.07 -1.17 6.59
CA SER A 163 17.24 -1.88 7.87
C SER A 163 16.37 -3.15 7.96
N LEU A 164 15.17 -3.14 7.41
CA LEU A 164 14.34 -4.36 7.34
C LEU A 164 14.97 -5.43 6.46
N ILE A 165 15.55 -5.06 5.32
CA ILE A 165 16.28 -5.99 4.46
C ILE A 165 17.45 -6.61 5.23
N GLU A 166 18.24 -5.82 5.93
CA GLU A 166 19.33 -6.32 6.78
C GLU A 166 18.84 -7.29 7.86
N ILE A 167 17.71 -6.99 8.53
CA ILE A 167 17.12 -7.87 9.55
C ILE A 167 16.71 -9.20 8.94
N ILE A 168 16.10 -9.20 7.75
CA ILE A 168 15.71 -10.42 7.03
C ILE A 168 16.95 -11.27 6.73
N HIS A 169 18.01 -10.65 6.20
CA HIS A 169 19.25 -11.35 5.88
C HIS A 169 19.98 -11.85 7.12
N ARG A 170 19.98 -11.10 8.23
CA ARG A 170 20.56 -11.54 9.51
C ARG A 170 19.81 -12.71 10.15
N ARG A 171 18.50 -12.83 9.89
CA ARG A 171 17.69 -13.97 10.36
C ARG A 171 17.95 -15.25 9.57
N ASN A 172 18.65 -15.11 8.46
CA ASN A 172 19.15 -16.23 7.67
C ASN A 172 20.68 -16.32 7.87
N PRO A 173 21.18 -16.57 9.10
CA PRO A 173 22.60 -16.83 9.26
C PRO A 173 22.88 -18.02 8.37
N MET A 174 23.96 -17.94 7.62
CA MET A 174 24.52 -19.12 6.95
C MET A 174 25.05 -20.04 8.06
N LEU A 175 24.14 -20.73 8.71
CA LEU A 175 24.49 -21.77 9.66
C LEU A 175 25.21 -22.85 8.88
N LYS A 176 26.33 -23.30 9.40
CA LYS A 176 27.09 -24.44 8.81
C LYS A 176 26.18 -25.62 8.44
N LYS A 177 25.08 -25.82 9.20
CA LYS A 177 24.05 -26.84 8.90
C LYS A 177 23.27 -26.58 7.61
N GLU A 178 22.95 -25.33 7.28
CA GLU A 178 22.20 -24.98 6.06
C GLU A 178 23.10 -25.01 4.83
N MET A 179 24.36 -24.56 4.95
CA MET A 179 25.35 -24.75 3.89
C MET A 179 25.59 -26.23 3.58
N ASN A 180 25.62 -27.10 4.60
CA ASN A 180 25.75 -28.53 4.39
C ASN A 180 24.52 -29.17 3.75
N PHE A 181 23.34 -28.60 3.91
CA PHE A 181 22.12 -29.06 3.24
C PHE A 181 22.18 -28.81 1.73
N PHE A 182 22.69 -27.68 1.29
CA PHE A 182 22.86 -27.33 -0.13
C PHE A 182 24.10 -27.97 -0.76
N SER A 183 25.10 -28.36 0.01
CA SER A 183 26.33 -28.99 -0.48
C SER A 183 26.23 -30.50 -0.67
N LYS A 184 25.16 -31.13 -0.19
CA LYS A 184 24.94 -32.59 -0.30
C LYS A 184 24.10 -32.99 -1.51
N LYS A 185 23.86 -32.08 -2.45
CA LYS A 185 23.26 -32.35 -3.75
C LYS A 185 24.31 -32.24 -4.84
#